data_6331ec874d685912302476f963d2d4eb
#
_entry.id   6331ec874d685912302476f963d2d4eb
#
_cell.length_a   1.000
_cell.length_b   1.000
_cell.length_c   1.000
_cell.angle_alpha   90.00
_cell.angle_beta   90.00
_cell.angle_gamma   90.00
#
_symmetry.space_group_name_H-M   'P 1'
#
loop_
_entity.id
_entity.type
_entity.pdbx_description
1 polymer ?
#
loop_
_entity_poly.entity_id
_entity_poly.type
_entity_poly.pdbx_seq_one_letter_code
_entity_poly.pdbx_strand_id
1 'polypeptide(L)'
;MEALYPVIVLFVLFFLNIPIAFALMGSALFYFIFLNTTMSMDMVIQQFVTSVESFPYLAVPFFIMVGSVMNYSGISEELMNMAEVLAGHMKGGLAQVNCLLSAMMGGISGSANADAAMESKILVPEMIKKGFSKEFSAAVTAASSAVSPVIPPGTNLILYALIANVPVGDMFLAGYTPGILMTAAMMVTVYIISKKRGYEPSRERMARPVEILKQAIKSIWALAIPFGIIMGMRIGIFTPTEAGGVAVFFCFLVGFFIYKKLKLHHIPIILMETVKNTGAVMIIIASAKVFGYYMTLVRIPQFITNSLMNFTDNKLVLLMVINVLLLFIGMFIEGGAALVILAPLLVPAVRELGVDPLHFGVIFIVNIMIGGLTPPFGSMMFTVCSIVGVRLEAFIKEVWPFIVALLIVLLLVTYSESIALFIPNLFLK
;
A
#
# COMPACT_ATOMS: atom_id res chain seq x y z
N MET A 1 -9.84 31.89 -12.18
CA MET A 1 -9.49 31.85 -10.73
C MET A 1 -10.58 31.19 -9.88
N GLU A 2 -11.84 31.47 -10.13
CA GLU A 2 -12.96 30.87 -9.38
C GLU A 2 -12.98 29.33 -9.42
N ALA A 3 -12.54 28.74 -10.51
CA ALA A 3 -12.42 27.30 -10.68
C ALA A 3 -11.49 26.60 -9.63
N LEU A 4 -10.58 27.33 -9.01
CA LEU A 4 -9.64 26.78 -8.02
C LEU A 4 -10.12 26.93 -6.57
N TYR A 5 -11.19 27.69 -6.30
CA TYR A 5 -11.69 27.85 -4.92
C TYR A 5 -12.04 26.54 -4.22
N PRO A 6 -12.70 25.55 -4.88
CA PRO A 6 -12.95 24.27 -4.23
C PRO A 6 -11.67 23.52 -3.83
N VAL A 7 -10.59 23.64 -4.62
CA VAL A 7 -9.30 23.04 -4.26
C VAL A 7 -8.73 23.73 -3.01
N ILE A 8 -8.86 25.04 -2.89
CA ILE A 8 -8.46 25.78 -1.68
C ILE A 8 -9.32 25.34 -0.49
N VAL A 9 -10.63 25.21 -0.68
CA VAL A 9 -11.55 24.69 0.36
C VAL A 9 -11.13 23.29 0.81
N LEU A 10 -10.74 22.39 -0.12
CA LEU A 10 -10.24 21.06 0.20
C LEU A 10 -9.04 21.14 1.15
N PHE A 11 -8.04 21.96 0.81
CA PHE A 11 -6.86 22.10 1.67
C PHE A 11 -7.20 22.73 3.03
N VAL A 12 -8.07 23.74 3.06
CA VAL A 12 -8.53 24.33 4.33
C VAL A 12 -9.18 23.27 5.21
N LEU A 13 -10.06 22.43 4.66
CA LEU A 13 -10.73 21.35 5.38
C LEU A 13 -9.70 20.30 5.89
N PHE A 14 -8.66 20.01 5.11
CA PHE A 14 -7.57 19.13 5.57
C PHE A 14 -6.81 19.73 6.75
N PHE A 15 -6.45 21.02 6.69
CA PHE A 15 -5.77 21.69 7.80
C PHE A 15 -6.64 21.78 9.06
N LEU A 16 -7.98 21.79 8.91
CA LEU A 16 -8.93 21.67 10.02
C LEU A 16 -9.11 20.24 10.52
N ASN A 17 -8.29 19.29 10.01
CA ASN A 17 -8.33 17.88 10.40
C ASN A 17 -9.68 17.17 10.13
N ILE A 18 -10.42 17.64 9.12
CA ILE A 18 -11.66 16.99 8.69
C ILE A 18 -11.31 15.72 7.91
N PRO A 19 -11.99 14.58 8.19
CA PRO A 19 -11.72 13.36 7.47
C PRO A 19 -11.84 13.52 5.94
N ILE A 20 -10.93 12.92 5.20
CA ILE A 20 -10.71 13.11 3.76
C ILE A 20 -11.99 12.98 2.93
N ALA A 21 -12.82 11.98 3.22
CA ALA A 21 -14.09 11.78 2.51
C ALA A 21 -15.00 13.01 2.61
N PHE A 22 -15.13 13.59 3.80
CA PHE A 22 -15.95 14.77 4.03
C PHE A 22 -15.31 16.05 3.47
N ALA A 23 -13.99 16.15 3.49
CA ALA A 23 -13.27 17.25 2.88
C ALA A 23 -13.44 17.28 1.35
N LEU A 24 -13.32 16.13 0.69
CA LEU A 24 -13.57 15.98 -0.75
C LEU A 24 -15.03 16.32 -1.10
N MET A 25 -15.98 15.74 -0.36
CA MET A 25 -17.39 15.97 -0.60
C MET A 25 -17.76 17.45 -0.34
N GLY A 26 -17.31 18.01 0.78
CA GLY A 26 -17.57 19.41 1.14
C GLY A 26 -16.99 20.38 0.11
N SER A 27 -15.79 20.12 -0.37
CA SER A 27 -15.15 20.90 -1.44
C SER A 27 -15.92 20.82 -2.76
N ALA A 28 -16.35 19.64 -3.16
CA ALA A 28 -17.16 19.45 -4.36
C ALA A 28 -18.55 20.12 -4.24
N LEU A 29 -19.21 19.93 -3.09
CA LEU A 29 -20.50 20.59 -2.81
C LEU A 29 -20.38 22.11 -2.79
N PHE A 30 -19.27 22.66 -2.30
CA PHE A 30 -19.00 24.09 -2.38
C PHE A 30 -19.06 24.59 -3.83
N TYR A 31 -18.48 23.85 -4.77
CA TYR A 31 -18.55 24.18 -6.20
C TYR A 31 -20.00 24.17 -6.71
N PHE A 32 -20.72 23.08 -6.50
CA PHE A 32 -22.06 22.88 -7.05
C PHE A 32 -23.13 23.78 -6.41
N ILE A 33 -22.94 24.18 -5.14
CA ILE A 33 -23.91 25.05 -4.43
C ILE A 33 -23.64 26.54 -4.70
N PHE A 34 -22.38 26.96 -4.69
CA PHE A 34 -22.03 28.38 -4.70
C PHE A 34 -21.49 28.92 -6.04
N LEU A 35 -20.83 28.05 -6.84
CA LEU A 35 -20.15 28.50 -8.06
C LEU A 35 -20.88 28.03 -9.34
N ASN A 36 -21.52 26.88 -9.31
CA ASN A 36 -22.23 26.33 -10.47
C ASN A 36 -23.67 25.93 -10.09
N THR A 37 -24.53 26.91 -9.94
CA THR A 37 -25.93 26.73 -9.57
C THR A 37 -26.83 26.24 -10.71
N THR A 38 -26.29 26.08 -11.93
CA THR A 38 -27.06 25.61 -13.09
C THR A 38 -27.18 24.08 -13.14
N MET A 39 -26.32 23.36 -12.42
CA MET A 39 -26.38 21.91 -12.37
C MET A 39 -27.31 21.41 -11.25
N SER A 40 -28.12 20.41 -11.59
CA SER A 40 -28.99 19.76 -10.61
C SER A 40 -28.16 18.99 -9.57
N MET A 41 -28.55 19.13 -8.30
CA MET A 41 -27.99 18.30 -7.21
C MET A 41 -28.21 16.80 -7.42
N ASP A 42 -29.24 16.41 -8.17
CA ASP A 42 -29.49 15.02 -8.52
C ASP A 42 -28.30 14.39 -9.26
N MET A 43 -27.62 15.15 -10.13
CA MET A 43 -26.41 14.67 -10.81
C MET A 43 -25.26 14.42 -9.82
N VAL A 44 -25.10 15.26 -8.81
CA VAL A 44 -24.08 15.09 -7.76
C VAL A 44 -24.37 13.83 -6.96
N ILE A 45 -25.62 13.64 -6.55
CA ILE A 45 -26.06 12.43 -5.82
C ILE A 45 -25.88 11.19 -6.71
N GLN A 46 -26.25 11.28 -7.99
CA GLN A 46 -26.06 10.19 -8.94
C GLN A 46 -24.59 9.81 -9.09
N GLN A 47 -23.67 10.77 -9.23
CA GLN A 47 -22.24 10.50 -9.28
C GLN A 47 -21.73 9.82 -8.00
N PHE A 48 -22.24 10.24 -6.85
CA PHE A 48 -21.88 9.64 -5.56
C PHE A 48 -22.33 8.18 -5.47
N VAL A 49 -23.58 7.89 -5.77
CA VAL A 49 -24.18 6.54 -5.66
C VAL A 49 -23.58 5.60 -6.71
N THR A 50 -23.57 6.00 -7.98
CA THR A 50 -23.09 5.14 -9.08
C THR A 50 -21.60 4.84 -9.01
N SER A 51 -20.83 5.66 -8.27
CA SER A 51 -19.39 5.42 -8.10
C SER A 51 -19.09 4.11 -7.38
N VAL A 52 -19.96 3.67 -6.47
CA VAL A 52 -19.75 2.45 -5.67
C VAL A 52 -20.56 1.25 -6.18
N GLU A 53 -21.44 1.45 -7.17
CA GLU A 53 -22.24 0.38 -7.78
C GLU A 53 -21.46 -0.46 -8.79
N SER A 54 -20.30 -0.02 -9.22
CA SER A 54 -19.48 -0.73 -10.22
C SER A 54 -18.96 -2.05 -9.67
N PHE A 55 -19.24 -3.15 -10.38
CA PHE A 55 -18.90 -4.52 -9.98
C PHE A 55 -17.42 -4.71 -9.58
N PRO A 56 -16.42 -4.11 -10.27
CA PRO A 56 -15.03 -4.24 -9.88
C PRO A 56 -14.70 -3.71 -8.47
N TYR A 57 -15.47 -2.74 -7.95
CA TYR A 57 -15.24 -2.23 -6.59
C TYR A 57 -15.60 -3.24 -5.50
N LEU A 58 -16.40 -4.29 -5.82
CA LEU A 58 -16.67 -5.39 -4.89
C LEU A 58 -15.40 -6.20 -4.55
N ALA A 59 -14.35 -6.09 -5.34
CA ALA A 59 -13.05 -6.69 -5.00
C ALA A 59 -12.50 -6.10 -3.68
N VAL A 60 -12.69 -4.81 -3.43
CA VAL A 60 -12.15 -4.11 -2.25
C VAL A 60 -12.62 -4.73 -0.93
N PRO A 61 -13.93 -4.92 -0.65
CA PRO A 61 -14.39 -5.56 0.58
C PRO A 61 -13.89 -7.00 0.73
N PHE A 62 -13.81 -7.76 -0.35
CA PHE A 62 -13.29 -9.13 -0.28
C PHE A 62 -11.81 -9.16 0.11
N PHE A 63 -10.96 -8.34 -0.50
CA PHE A 63 -9.55 -8.30 -0.13
C PHE A 63 -9.30 -7.73 1.26
N ILE A 64 -10.10 -6.76 1.72
CA ILE A 64 -10.07 -6.30 3.11
C ILE A 64 -10.44 -7.45 4.06
N MET A 65 -11.46 -8.24 3.71
CA MET A 65 -11.88 -9.39 4.50
C MET A 65 -10.82 -10.50 4.52
N VAL A 66 -10.14 -10.76 3.40
CA VAL A 66 -8.99 -11.68 3.35
C VAL A 66 -7.98 -11.29 4.42
N GLY A 67 -7.53 -10.02 4.45
CA GLY A 67 -6.59 -9.53 5.44
C GLY A 67 -7.08 -9.73 6.88
N SER A 68 -8.33 -9.38 7.18
CA SER A 68 -8.90 -9.58 8.51
C SER A 68 -8.96 -11.05 8.91
N VAL A 69 -9.40 -11.96 8.03
CA VAL A 69 -9.44 -13.41 8.32
C VAL A 69 -8.05 -13.96 8.58
N MET A 70 -7.06 -13.56 7.78
CA MET A 70 -5.70 -14.08 7.89
C MET A 70 -5.04 -13.73 9.21
N ASN A 71 -5.38 -12.58 9.83
CA ASN A 71 -4.88 -12.20 11.15
C ASN A 71 -5.33 -13.15 12.28
N TYR A 72 -6.49 -13.80 12.13
CA TYR A 72 -7.04 -14.71 13.14
C TYR A 72 -6.89 -16.20 12.77
N SER A 73 -6.52 -16.50 11.53
CA SER A 73 -6.45 -17.87 10.99
C SER A 73 -5.18 -18.63 11.32
N GLY A 74 -4.14 -17.95 11.83
CA GLY A 74 -2.80 -18.51 12.02
C GLY A 74 -1.91 -18.46 10.77
N ILE A 75 -2.40 -17.90 9.67
CA ILE A 75 -1.65 -17.72 8.42
C ILE A 75 -0.45 -16.81 8.65
N SER A 76 -0.65 -15.67 9.31
CA SER A 76 0.42 -14.70 9.62
C SER A 76 1.53 -15.32 10.51
N GLU A 77 1.15 -16.20 11.45
CA GLU A 77 2.11 -16.91 12.32
C GLU A 77 2.99 -17.86 11.50
N GLU A 78 2.41 -18.61 10.55
CA GLU A 78 3.18 -19.51 9.69
C GLU A 78 4.09 -18.77 8.71
N LEU A 79 3.68 -17.58 8.23
CA LEU A 79 4.55 -16.72 7.42
C LEU A 79 5.71 -16.15 8.24
N MET A 80 5.48 -15.77 9.48
CA MET A 80 6.54 -15.34 10.40
C MET A 80 7.56 -16.47 10.65
N ASN A 81 7.08 -17.70 10.90
CA ASN A 81 7.95 -18.87 11.06
C ASN A 81 8.77 -19.13 9.79
N MET A 82 8.17 -18.96 8.60
CA MET A 82 8.87 -19.11 7.32
C MET A 82 9.93 -18.03 7.15
N ALA A 83 9.61 -16.78 7.45
CA ALA A 83 10.56 -15.65 7.40
C ALA A 83 11.75 -15.89 8.36
N GLU A 84 11.50 -16.41 9.55
CA GLU A 84 12.56 -16.74 10.52
C GLU A 84 13.47 -17.87 10.02
N VAL A 85 12.92 -18.91 9.41
CA VAL A 85 13.70 -20.01 8.81
C VAL A 85 14.58 -19.48 7.67
N LEU A 86 14.08 -18.53 6.86
CA LEU A 86 14.81 -18.02 5.71
C LEU A 86 15.84 -16.95 6.08
N ALA A 87 15.50 -16.01 6.94
CA ALA A 87 16.31 -14.80 7.19
C ALA A 87 16.95 -14.73 8.59
N GLY A 88 16.49 -15.56 9.55
CA GLY A 88 16.94 -15.49 10.95
C GLY A 88 18.42 -15.73 11.17
N HIS A 89 19.11 -16.42 10.24
CA HIS A 89 20.55 -16.68 10.30
C HIS A 89 21.41 -15.47 9.86
N MET A 90 20.80 -14.46 9.26
CA MET A 90 21.52 -13.28 8.78
C MET A 90 21.84 -12.33 9.95
N LYS A 91 22.89 -11.49 9.80
CA LYS A 91 23.20 -10.45 10.77
C LYS A 91 22.00 -9.50 10.91
N GLY A 92 21.61 -9.23 12.16
CA GLY A 92 20.38 -8.50 12.45
C GLY A 92 19.12 -9.38 12.41
N GLY A 93 19.25 -10.68 12.64
CA GLY A 93 18.26 -11.75 12.51
C GLY A 93 16.80 -11.33 12.53
N LEU A 94 16.27 -10.89 13.71
CA LEU A 94 14.86 -10.47 13.80
C LEU A 94 14.50 -9.24 12.95
N ALA A 95 15.43 -8.32 12.70
CA ALA A 95 15.18 -7.19 11.81
C ALA A 95 15.13 -7.63 10.33
N GLN A 96 15.91 -8.65 9.96
CA GLN A 96 15.81 -9.29 8.62
C GLN A 96 14.48 -10.04 8.47
N VAL A 97 14.07 -10.76 9.52
CA VAL A 97 12.77 -11.45 9.59
C VAL A 97 11.63 -10.44 9.43
N ASN A 98 11.72 -9.28 10.06
CA ASN A 98 10.74 -8.19 9.94
C ASN A 98 10.59 -7.74 8.48
N CYS A 99 11.70 -7.44 7.79
CA CYS A 99 11.66 -7.04 6.38
C CYS A 99 11.03 -8.12 5.47
N LEU A 100 11.39 -9.38 5.68
CA LEU A 100 10.86 -10.49 4.89
C LEU A 100 9.40 -10.77 5.21
N LEU A 101 9.01 -10.67 6.50
CA LEU A 101 7.63 -10.84 6.92
C LEU A 101 6.72 -9.78 6.30
N SER A 102 7.09 -8.49 6.33
CA SER A 102 6.32 -7.43 5.68
C SER A 102 6.12 -7.70 4.18
N ALA A 103 7.15 -8.22 3.49
CA ALA A 103 7.02 -8.63 2.10
C ALA A 103 6.02 -9.79 1.91
N MET A 104 6.07 -10.80 2.78
CA MET A 104 5.14 -11.93 2.73
C MET A 104 3.73 -11.55 3.16
N MET A 105 3.60 -10.60 4.10
CA MET A 105 2.33 -10.05 4.56
C MET A 105 1.68 -9.10 3.54
N GLY A 106 2.44 -8.58 2.57
CA GLY A 106 1.92 -7.75 1.48
C GLY A 106 0.76 -8.41 0.75
N GLY A 107 0.86 -9.72 0.50
CA GLY A 107 -0.21 -10.52 -0.07
C GLY A 107 -1.43 -10.72 0.85
N ILE A 108 -1.44 -10.15 2.04
CA ILE A 108 -2.40 -10.48 3.11
C ILE A 108 -3.15 -9.24 3.58
N SER A 109 -2.45 -8.29 4.20
CA SER A 109 -3.08 -7.13 4.82
C SER A 109 -3.31 -5.98 3.83
N GLY A 110 -2.41 -5.82 2.88
CA GLY A 110 -2.43 -4.74 1.90
C GLY A 110 -2.41 -3.33 2.50
N SER A 111 -2.19 -3.21 3.82
CA SER A 111 -2.21 -1.96 4.57
C SER A 111 -0.92 -1.78 5.37
N ALA A 112 -0.12 -0.78 4.99
CA ALA A 112 1.13 -0.46 5.69
C ALA A 112 0.92 -0.16 7.18
N ASN A 113 -0.11 0.60 7.54
CA ASN A 113 -0.40 0.95 8.92
C ASN A 113 -0.85 -0.26 9.75
N ALA A 114 -1.61 -1.19 9.16
CA ALA A 114 -2.04 -2.41 9.86
C ALA A 114 -0.83 -3.32 10.14
N ASP A 115 0.05 -3.51 9.17
CA ASP A 115 1.26 -4.31 9.32
C ASP A 115 2.24 -3.67 10.32
N ALA A 116 2.46 -2.37 10.21
CA ALA A 116 3.25 -1.60 11.16
C ALA A 116 2.75 -1.77 12.59
N ALA A 117 1.44 -1.72 12.80
CA ALA A 117 0.82 -1.90 14.11
C ALA A 117 0.97 -3.33 14.63
N MET A 118 0.76 -4.34 13.78
CA MET A 118 0.89 -5.75 14.14
C MET A 118 2.34 -6.11 14.49
N GLU A 119 3.27 -5.80 13.60
CA GLU A 119 4.69 -6.10 13.78
C GLU A 119 5.28 -5.35 14.97
N SER A 120 4.84 -4.11 15.24
CA SER A 120 5.22 -3.34 16.42
C SER A 120 4.85 -4.04 17.74
N LYS A 121 3.74 -4.75 17.75
CA LYS A 121 3.28 -5.50 18.94
C LYS A 121 3.96 -6.85 19.11
N ILE A 122 4.31 -7.52 18.00
CA ILE A 122 4.82 -8.88 18.01
C ILE A 122 6.35 -8.90 17.96
N LEU A 123 6.95 -8.23 16.97
CA LEU A 123 8.39 -8.33 16.71
C LEU A 123 9.23 -7.34 17.51
N VAL A 124 8.77 -6.10 17.68
CA VAL A 124 9.56 -5.08 18.39
C VAL A 124 9.91 -5.48 19.83
N PRO A 125 8.99 -6.02 20.65
CA PRO A 125 9.36 -6.51 22.00
C PRO A 125 10.41 -7.62 21.97
N GLU A 126 10.34 -8.54 21.00
CA GLU A 126 11.31 -9.63 20.85
C GLU A 126 12.67 -9.09 20.36
N MET A 127 12.70 -8.11 19.47
CA MET A 127 13.92 -7.45 19.05
C MET A 127 14.62 -6.77 20.22
N ILE A 128 13.87 -6.03 21.05
CA ILE A 128 14.41 -5.38 22.26
C ILE A 128 15.00 -6.40 23.22
N LYS A 129 14.33 -7.53 23.47
CA LYS A 129 14.86 -8.63 24.30
C LYS A 129 16.16 -9.23 23.73
N LYS A 130 16.35 -9.19 22.43
CA LYS A 130 17.57 -9.64 21.72
C LYS A 130 18.66 -8.56 21.64
N GLY A 131 18.48 -7.42 22.32
CA GLY A 131 19.48 -6.35 22.41
C GLY A 131 19.45 -5.30 21.30
N PHE A 132 18.41 -5.29 20.47
CA PHE A 132 18.21 -4.20 19.51
C PHE A 132 17.76 -2.94 20.25
N SER A 133 18.22 -1.76 19.79
CA SER A 133 17.69 -0.52 20.33
C SER A 133 16.20 -0.36 19.96
N LYS A 134 15.46 0.28 20.84
CA LYS A 134 14.02 0.49 20.69
C LYS A 134 13.71 1.33 19.46
N GLU A 135 14.53 2.34 19.21
CA GLU A 135 14.42 3.28 18.10
C GLU A 135 14.69 2.59 16.75
N PHE A 136 15.76 1.79 16.67
CA PHE A 136 16.06 1.02 15.47
C PHE A 136 14.95 -0.01 15.18
N SER A 137 14.46 -0.70 16.20
CA SER A 137 13.37 -1.67 16.05
C SER A 137 12.09 -1.01 15.53
N ALA A 138 11.77 0.19 16.03
CA ALA A 138 10.67 0.98 15.54
C ALA A 138 10.88 1.43 14.08
N ALA A 139 12.09 1.92 13.76
CA ALA A 139 12.40 2.42 12.42
C ALA A 139 12.36 1.33 11.35
N VAL A 140 12.93 0.14 11.62
CA VAL A 140 12.88 -0.97 10.65
C VAL A 140 11.45 -1.46 10.46
N THR A 141 10.65 -1.55 11.53
CA THR A 141 9.25 -1.99 11.45
C THR A 141 8.38 -1.02 10.64
N ALA A 142 8.52 0.29 10.86
CA ALA A 142 7.82 1.28 10.06
C ALA A 142 8.24 1.24 8.59
N ALA A 143 9.53 1.10 8.33
CA ALA A 143 10.06 1.11 6.98
C ALA A 143 9.72 -0.16 6.20
N SER A 144 9.79 -1.35 6.84
CA SER A 144 9.40 -2.63 6.20
C SER A 144 7.92 -2.68 5.85
N SER A 145 7.05 -2.15 6.72
CA SER A 145 5.61 -2.13 6.47
C SER A 145 5.21 -1.30 5.22
N ALA A 146 6.07 -0.39 4.74
CA ALA A 146 5.86 0.31 3.48
C ALA A 146 5.88 -0.62 2.25
N VAL A 147 6.45 -1.81 2.38
CA VAL A 147 6.51 -2.82 1.31
C VAL A 147 5.17 -3.51 1.10
N SER A 148 4.42 -3.74 2.17
CA SER A 148 3.18 -4.52 2.15
C SER A 148 2.14 -4.08 1.11
N PRO A 149 1.77 -2.79 0.97
CA PRO A 149 0.78 -2.37 -0.03
C PRO A 149 1.28 -2.43 -1.47
N VAL A 150 2.58 -2.60 -1.67
CA VAL A 150 3.21 -2.70 -3.00
C VAL A 150 3.19 -4.14 -3.51
N ILE A 151 3.30 -5.13 -2.62
CA ILE A 151 3.25 -6.55 -2.97
C ILE A 151 1.79 -7.02 -3.07
N PRO A 152 1.40 -7.68 -4.18
CA PRO A 152 0.03 -8.16 -4.38
C PRO A 152 -0.40 -9.26 -3.39
N PRO A 153 -1.73 -9.29 -3.10
CA PRO A 153 -2.81 -8.42 -3.51
C PRO A 153 -3.03 -7.21 -2.59
N GLY A 154 -2.29 -6.12 -2.82
CA GLY A 154 -2.42 -4.87 -2.06
C GLY A 154 -3.67 -4.07 -2.44
N THR A 155 -4.38 -3.48 -1.47
CA THR A 155 -5.58 -2.66 -1.72
C THR A 155 -5.29 -1.43 -2.58
N ASN A 156 -4.13 -0.82 -2.43
CA ASN A 156 -3.71 0.34 -3.23
C ASN A 156 -3.51 -0.01 -4.71
N LEU A 157 -3.03 -1.23 -5.01
CA LEU A 157 -2.90 -1.74 -6.38
C LEU A 157 -4.29 -1.86 -7.05
N ILE A 158 -5.28 -2.37 -6.32
CA ILE A 158 -6.66 -2.48 -6.80
C ILE A 158 -7.25 -1.10 -7.05
N LEU A 159 -7.15 -0.19 -6.08
CA LEU A 159 -7.68 1.16 -6.18
C LEU A 159 -7.08 1.90 -7.39
N TYR A 160 -5.76 1.84 -7.54
CA TYR A 160 -5.10 2.46 -8.69
C TYR A 160 -5.59 1.85 -10.01
N ALA A 161 -5.63 0.53 -10.11
CA ALA A 161 -6.05 -0.17 -11.31
C ALA A 161 -7.45 0.26 -11.77
N LEU A 162 -8.38 0.37 -10.82
CA LEU A 162 -9.76 0.80 -11.10
C LEU A 162 -9.84 2.27 -11.54
N ILE A 163 -9.07 3.15 -10.91
CA ILE A 163 -9.06 4.58 -11.24
C ILE A 163 -8.36 4.83 -12.58
N ALA A 164 -7.24 4.16 -12.82
CA ALA A 164 -6.44 4.32 -14.02
C ALA A 164 -6.97 3.54 -15.23
N ASN A 165 -8.04 2.74 -15.06
CA ASN A 165 -8.56 1.82 -16.08
C ASN A 165 -7.46 0.91 -16.65
N VAL A 166 -6.69 0.26 -15.76
CA VAL A 166 -5.76 -0.81 -16.11
C VAL A 166 -6.23 -2.12 -15.49
N PRO A 167 -5.92 -3.28 -16.10
CA PRO A 167 -6.34 -4.57 -15.54
C PRO A 167 -5.73 -4.78 -14.15
N VAL A 168 -6.54 -5.19 -13.17
CA VAL A 168 -6.09 -5.44 -11.79
C VAL A 168 -5.02 -6.54 -11.75
N GLY A 169 -5.16 -7.57 -12.57
CA GLY A 169 -4.18 -8.66 -12.67
C GLY A 169 -2.80 -8.17 -13.12
N ASP A 170 -2.75 -7.26 -14.11
CA ASP A 170 -1.50 -6.67 -14.60
C ASP A 170 -0.87 -5.78 -13.54
N MET A 171 -1.69 -5.01 -12.82
CA MET A 171 -1.23 -4.16 -11.72
C MET A 171 -0.67 -5.01 -10.56
N PHE A 172 -1.25 -6.18 -10.30
CA PHE A 172 -0.70 -7.12 -9.34
C PHE A 172 0.66 -7.66 -9.79
N LEU A 173 0.81 -8.09 -11.04
CA LEU A 173 2.10 -8.52 -11.56
C LEU A 173 3.15 -7.40 -11.47
N ALA A 174 2.75 -6.16 -11.75
CA ALA A 174 3.63 -5.00 -11.69
C ALA A 174 4.12 -4.68 -10.27
N GLY A 175 3.36 -4.97 -9.24
CA GLY A 175 3.72 -4.75 -7.84
C GLY A 175 4.86 -5.64 -7.33
N TYR A 176 5.09 -6.82 -7.91
CA TYR A 176 6.11 -7.74 -7.40
C TYR A 176 7.54 -7.22 -7.56
N THR A 177 7.90 -6.71 -8.72
CA THR A 177 9.28 -6.25 -8.97
C THR A 177 9.68 -5.14 -7.98
N PRO A 178 8.93 -4.03 -7.84
CA PRO A 178 9.27 -2.99 -6.89
C PRO A 178 9.21 -3.49 -5.44
N GLY A 179 8.24 -4.33 -5.09
CA GLY A 179 8.13 -4.90 -3.74
C GLY A 179 9.35 -5.75 -3.37
N ILE A 180 9.85 -6.59 -4.28
CA ILE A 180 11.07 -7.38 -4.09
C ILE A 180 12.30 -6.46 -3.97
N LEU A 181 12.40 -5.44 -4.81
CA LEU A 181 13.52 -4.47 -4.75
C LEU A 181 13.51 -3.68 -3.45
N MET A 182 12.35 -3.22 -3.00
CA MET A 182 12.20 -2.54 -1.70
C MET A 182 12.63 -3.47 -0.55
N THR A 183 12.16 -4.72 -0.54
CA THR A 183 12.52 -5.72 0.46
C THR A 183 14.03 -5.95 0.47
N ALA A 184 14.64 -6.15 -0.68
CA ALA A 184 16.09 -6.36 -0.80
C ALA A 184 16.88 -5.14 -0.30
N ALA A 185 16.47 -3.93 -0.68
CA ALA A 185 17.09 -2.69 -0.21
C ALA A 185 17.01 -2.54 1.31
N MET A 186 15.85 -2.86 1.90
CA MET A 186 15.65 -2.88 3.35
C MET A 186 16.56 -3.90 4.03
N MET A 187 16.61 -5.14 3.53
CA MET A 187 17.45 -6.19 4.07
C MET A 187 18.95 -5.85 4.00
N VAL A 188 19.40 -5.23 2.91
CA VAL A 188 20.77 -4.74 2.78
C VAL A 188 21.05 -3.64 3.81
N THR A 189 20.14 -2.71 4.00
CA THR A 189 20.27 -1.63 4.99
C THR A 189 20.35 -2.18 6.40
N VAL A 190 19.47 -3.13 6.75
CA VAL A 190 19.50 -3.85 8.04
C VAL A 190 20.84 -4.56 8.23
N TYR A 191 21.35 -5.26 7.21
CA TYR A 191 22.62 -5.96 7.29
C TYR A 191 23.78 -5.00 7.58
N ILE A 192 23.85 -3.87 6.88
CA ILE A 192 24.92 -2.87 7.07
C ILE A 192 24.88 -2.29 8.49
N ILE A 193 23.70 -1.88 8.97
CA ILE A 193 23.53 -1.30 10.30
C ILE A 193 23.83 -2.35 11.38
N SER A 194 23.32 -3.57 11.23
CA SER A 194 23.53 -4.64 12.19
C SER A 194 25.00 -5.06 12.31
N LYS A 195 25.72 -5.07 11.19
CA LYS A 195 27.17 -5.32 11.18
C LYS A 195 27.95 -4.25 11.95
N LYS A 196 27.54 -2.98 11.83
CA LYS A 196 28.18 -1.87 12.54
C LYS A 196 27.87 -1.85 14.03
N ARG A 197 26.67 -2.29 14.43
CA ARG A 197 26.20 -2.23 15.82
C ARG A 197 26.34 -3.55 16.57
N GLY A 198 26.80 -4.62 15.90
CA GLY A 198 26.97 -5.93 16.54
C GLY A 198 25.66 -6.65 16.84
N TYR A 199 24.59 -6.37 16.09
CA TYR A 199 23.33 -7.10 16.28
C TYR A 199 23.45 -8.53 15.74
N GLU A 200 23.20 -9.49 16.59
CA GLU A 200 23.39 -10.91 16.33
C GLU A 200 22.24 -11.53 15.52
N PRO A 201 22.50 -12.64 14.80
CA PRO A 201 21.46 -13.46 14.21
C PRO A 201 20.47 -14.00 15.25
N SER A 202 19.22 -14.24 14.86
CA SER A 202 18.26 -14.94 15.72
C SER A 202 18.47 -16.46 15.73
N ARG A 203 19.16 -16.99 14.69
CA ARG A 203 19.55 -18.41 14.55
C ARG A 203 21.05 -18.51 14.37
N GLU A 204 21.70 -19.43 15.06
CA GLU A 204 23.16 -19.63 15.01
C GLU A 204 23.65 -20.08 13.62
N ARG A 205 22.79 -20.75 12.85
CA ARG A 205 23.16 -21.29 11.53
C ARG A 205 22.03 -21.13 10.52
N MET A 206 22.38 -21.13 9.25
CA MET A 206 21.43 -21.26 8.15
C MET A 206 20.61 -22.53 8.30
N ALA A 207 19.32 -22.44 8.05
CA ALA A 207 18.42 -23.58 8.09
C ALA A 207 18.84 -24.63 7.06
N ARG A 208 18.80 -25.91 7.44
CA ARG A 208 19.05 -27.01 6.51
C ARG A 208 17.94 -27.06 5.46
N PRO A 209 18.22 -27.49 4.21
CA PRO A 209 17.18 -27.61 3.18
C PRO A 209 15.94 -28.39 3.63
N VAL A 210 16.12 -29.40 4.49
CA VAL A 210 15.01 -30.18 5.08
C VAL A 210 14.16 -29.33 6.02
N GLU A 211 14.75 -28.43 6.81
CA GLU A 211 14.03 -27.51 7.70
C GLU A 211 13.23 -26.50 6.88
N ILE A 212 13.82 -25.95 5.82
CA ILE A 212 13.17 -25.05 4.87
C ILE A 212 11.98 -25.75 4.21
N LEU A 213 12.20 -26.96 3.69
CA LEU A 213 11.15 -27.74 3.04
C LEU A 213 10.00 -28.08 4.02
N LYS A 214 10.34 -28.48 5.25
CA LYS A 214 9.35 -28.78 6.28
C LYS A 214 8.51 -27.55 6.63
N GLN A 215 9.13 -26.38 6.76
CA GLN A 215 8.41 -25.13 7.03
C GLN A 215 7.62 -24.67 5.80
N ALA A 216 8.18 -24.81 4.59
CA ALA A 216 7.46 -24.49 3.35
C ALA A 216 6.18 -25.33 3.19
N ILE A 217 6.24 -26.64 3.54
CA ILE A 217 5.04 -27.49 3.53
C ILE A 217 4.00 -27.03 4.56
N LYS A 218 4.43 -26.58 5.74
CA LYS A 218 3.51 -26.03 6.75
C LYS A 218 2.88 -24.70 6.29
N SER A 219 3.68 -23.85 5.69
CA SER A 219 3.26 -22.52 5.21
C SER A 219 2.63 -22.56 3.81
N ILE A 220 2.52 -23.73 3.17
CA ILE A 220 2.06 -23.85 1.77
C ILE A 220 0.68 -23.23 1.56
N TRP A 221 -0.21 -23.42 2.51
CA TRP A 221 -1.56 -22.88 2.47
C TRP A 221 -1.59 -21.36 2.58
N ALA A 222 -0.69 -20.79 3.39
CA ALA A 222 -0.51 -19.35 3.50
C ALA A 222 0.05 -18.74 2.21
N LEU A 223 1.04 -19.39 1.59
CA LEU A 223 1.66 -18.95 0.35
C LEU A 223 0.77 -19.19 -0.88
N ALA A 224 -0.07 -20.24 -0.84
CA ALA A 224 -0.97 -20.58 -1.95
C ALA A 224 -2.04 -19.52 -2.20
N ILE A 225 -2.43 -18.74 -1.18
CA ILE A 225 -3.50 -17.73 -1.30
C ILE A 225 -3.11 -16.63 -2.28
N PRO A 226 -2.04 -15.83 -2.06
CA PRO A 226 -1.67 -14.76 -2.98
C PRO A 226 -1.30 -15.30 -4.37
N PHE A 227 -0.60 -16.44 -4.42
CA PHE A 227 -0.21 -17.05 -5.68
C PHE A 227 -1.42 -17.56 -6.47
N GLY A 228 -2.37 -18.23 -5.80
CA GLY A 228 -3.60 -18.76 -6.43
C GLY A 228 -4.51 -17.66 -6.96
N ILE A 229 -4.63 -16.54 -6.23
CA ILE A 229 -5.37 -15.36 -6.68
C ILE A 229 -4.81 -14.85 -8.03
N ILE A 230 -3.51 -14.63 -8.09
CA ILE A 230 -2.87 -14.03 -9.27
C ILE A 230 -2.90 -14.99 -10.45
N MET A 231 -2.56 -16.26 -10.24
CA MET A 231 -2.59 -17.25 -11.31
C MET A 231 -4.01 -17.48 -11.82
N GLY A 232 -5.02 -17.55 -10.92
CA GLY A 232 -6.42 -17.72 -11.29
C GLY A 232 -6.96 -16.57 -12.14
N MET A 233 -6.63 -15.33 -11.80
CA MET A 233 -6.98 -14.15 -12.60
C MET A 233 -6.26 -14.15 -13.95
N ARG A 234 -4.99 -14.55 -13.96
CA ARG A 234 -4.16 -14.52 -15.15
C ARG A 234 -4.64 -15.50 -16.23
N ILE A 235 -4.96 -16.75 -15.84
CA ILE A 235 -5.47 -17.76 -16.79
C ILE A 235 -6.97 -17.56 -17.12
N GLY A 236 -7.56 -16.45 -16.60
CA GLY A 236 -8.93 -16.07 -16.89
C GLY A 236 -10.00 -16.91 -16.19
N ILE A 237 -9.62 -17.67 -15.15
CA ILE A 237 -10.59 -18.44 -14.35
C ILE A 237 -11.43 -17.52 -13.47
N PHE A 238 -10.80 -16.45 -12.93
CA PHE A 238 -11.45 -15.54 -12.00
C PHE A 238 -11.28 -14.08 -12.43
N THR A 239 -12.36 -13.32 -12.31
CA THR A 239 -12.29 -11.86 -12.21
C THR A 239 -11.68 -11.45 -10.87
N PRO A 240 -11.22 -10.21 -10.69
CA PRO A 240 -10.69 -9.72 -9.40
C PRO A 240 -11.67 -9.90 -8.23
N THR A 241 -12.97 -9.68 -8.48
CA THR A 241 -14.01 -9.85 -7.47
C THR A 241 -14.21 -11.31 -7.08
N GLU A 242 -14.27 -12.20 -8.05
CA GLU A 242 -14.39 -13.65 -7.80
C GLU A 242 -13.15 -14.19 -7.08
N ALA A 243 -11.96 -13.77 -7.51
CA ALA A 243 -10.69 -14.13 -6.86
C ALA A 243 -10.68 -13.72 -5.39
N GLY A 244 -11.16 -12.50 -5.08
CA GLY A 244 -11.32 -12.03 -3.70
C GLY A 244 -12.30 -12.90 -2.89
N GLY A 245 -13.46 -13.22 -3.45
CA GLY A 245 -14.46 -14.11 -2.80
C GLY A 245 -13.93 -15.52 -2.53
N VAL A 246 -13.25 -16.12 -3.52
CA VAL A 246 -12.59 -17.43 -3.38
C VAL A 246 -11.49 -17.38 -2.32
N ALA A 247 -10.70 -16.32 -2.29
CA ALA A 247 -9.65 -16.14 -1.30
C ALA A 247 -10.20 -16.05 0.13
N VAL A 248 -11.30 -15.32 0.34
CA VAL A 248 -11.99 -15.26 1.64
C VAL A 248 -12.42 -16.65 2.08
N PHE A 249 -13.12 -17.37 1.21
CA PHE A 249 -13.56 -18.74 1.49
C PHE A 249 -12.39 -19.66 1.86
N PHE A 250 -11.31 -19.59 1.08
CA PHE A 250 -10.10 -20.38 1.32
C PHE A 250 -9.41 -20.03 2.63
N CYS A 251 -9.34 -18.74 2.99
CA CYS A 251 -8.79 -18.30 4.29
C CYS A 251 -9.59 -18.85 5.47
N PHE A 252 -10.93 -18.85 5.39
CA PHE A 252 -11.78 -19.47 6.41
C PHE A 252 -11.54 -20.97 6.49
N LEU A 253 -11.48 -21.66 5.36
CA LEU A 253 -11.22 -23.09 5.32
C LEU A 253 -9.87 -23.44 5.98
N VAL A 254 -8.81 -22.73 5.59
CA VAL A 254 -7.47 -22.93 6.17
C VAL A 254 -7.46 -22.63 7.66
N GLY A 255 -8.08 -21.54 8.08
CA GLY A 255 -8.12 -21.11 9.47
C GLY A 255 -8.88 -22.07 10.39
N PHE A 256 -10.02 -22.61 9.94
CA PHE A 256 -10.84 -23.54 10.73
C PHE A 256 -10.31 -24.98 10.72
N PHE A 257 -9.93 -25.50 9.55
CA PHE A 257 -9.70 -26.94 9.38
C PHE A 257 -8.22 -27.30 9.36
N ILE A 258 -7.35 -26.44 8.81
CA ILE A 258 -5.91 -26.74 8.67
C ILE A 258 -5.13 -26.23 9.86
N TYR A 259 -5.11 -24.91 10.08
CA TYR A 259 -4.36 -24.32 11.20
C TYR A 259 -5.13 -24.36 12.53
N LYS A 260 -6.46 -24.49 12.48
CA LYS A 260 -7.35 -24.62 13.66
C LYS A 260 -7.19 -23.48 14.69
N LYS A 261 -6.76 -22.31 14.22
CA LYS A 261 -6.59 -21.11 15.05
C LYS A 261 -7.85 -20.23 15.01
N LEU A 262 -8.59 -20.26 13.92
CA LEU A 262 -9.81 -19.51 13.78
C LEU A 262 -10.93 -20.14 14.62
N LYS A 263 -11.66 -19.30 15.36
CA LYS A 263 -12.78 -19.71 16.22
C LYS A 263 -14.02 -18.94 15.85
N LEU A 264 -15.20 -19.48 16.13
CA LEU A 264 -16.50 -18.85 15.78
C LEU A 264 -16.67 -17.44 16.38
N HIS A 265 -16.11 -17.19 17.57
CA HIS A 265 -16.19 -15.86 18.19
C HIS A 265 -15.31 -14.81 17.45
N HIS A 266 -14.38 -15.20 16.58
CA HIS A 266 -13.64 -14.26 15.74
C HIS A 266 -14.48 -13.73 14.57
N ILE A 267 -15.52 -14.46 14.13
CA ILE A 267 -16.33 -14.10 12.97
C ILE A 267 -16.96 -12.70 13.11
N PRO A 268 -17.65 -12.36 14.22
CA PRO A 268 -18.21 -11.01 14.39
C PRO A 268 -17.15 -9.91 14.38
N ILE A 269 -15.95 -10.20 14.90
CA ILE A 269 -14.83 -9.25 14.93
C ILE A 269 -14.34 -9.00 13.51
N ILE A 270 -14.09 -10.07 12.74
CA ILE A 270 -13.66 -10.00 11.33
C ILE A 270 -14.68 -9.24 10.49
N LEU A 271 -15.96 -9.56 10.62
CA LEU A 271 -17.02 -8.87 9.89
C LEU A 271 -17.07 -7.38 10.24
N MET A 272 -16.97 -7.03 11.54
CA MET A 272 -16.98 -5.64 11.97
C MET A 272 -15.75 -4.86 11.45
N GLU A 273 -14.55 -5.45 11.49
CA GLU A 273 -13.34 -4.86 10.91
C GLU A 273 -13.51 -4.67 9.40
N THR A 274 -14.01 -5.68 8.69
CA THR A 274 -14.27 -5.62 7.25
C THR A 274 -15.25 -4.50 6.91
N VAL A 275 -16.37 -4.43 7.60
CA VAL A 275 -17.41 -3.39 7.36
C VAL A 275 -16.87 -1.99 7.61
N LYS A 276 -16.14 -1.78 8.72
CA LYS A 276 -15.57 -0.48 9.06
C LYS A 276 -14.54 -0.03 8.00
N ASN A 277 -13.61 -0.91 7.64
CA ASN A 277 -12.56 -0.58 6.68
C ASN A 277 -13.12 -0.41 5.26
N THR A 278 -14.05 -1.27 4.85
CA THR A 278 -14.75 -1.14 3.56
C THR A 278 -15.53 0.16 3.49
N GLY A 279 -16.31 0.48 4.53
CA GLY A 279 -17.09 1.72 4.57
C GLY A 279 -16.22 2.96 4.46
N ALA A 280 -15.07 2.98 5.16
CA ALA A 280 -14.12 4.07 5.08
C ALA A 280 -13.55 4.25 3.65
N VAL A 281 -13.18 3.15 2.98
CA VAL A 281 -12.65 3.21 1.61
C VAL A 281 -13.75 3.60 0.61
N MET A 282 -14.94 3.02 0.72
CA MET A 282 -16.03 3.27 -0.22
C MET A 282 -16.54 4.71 -0.16
N ILE A 283 -16.64 5.31 1.04
CA ILE A 283 -17.06 6.72 1.16
C ILE A 283 -15.99 7.67 0.59
N ILE A 284 -14.69 7.32 0.69
CA ILE A 284 -13.62 8.09 0.05
C ILE A 284 -13.75 8.02 -1.47
N ILE A 285 -13.97 6.82 -2.04
CA ILE A 285 -14.15 6.62 -3.49
C ILE A 285 -15.35 7.43 -3.98
N ALA A 286 -16.49 7.35 -3.30
CA ALA A 286 -17.70 8.07 -3.66
C ALA A 286 -17.49 9.59 -3.64
N SER A 287 -16.89 10.11 -2.58
CA SER A 287 -16.59 11.54 -2.45
C SER A 287 -15.58 12.02 -3.50
N ALA A 288 -14.56 11.21 -3.76
CA ALA A 288 -13.56 11.52 -4.78
C ALA A 288 -14.13 11.49 -6.20
N LYS A 289 -15.10 10.65 -6.49
CA LYS A 289 -15.80 10.64 -7.79
C LYS A 289 -16.55 11.95 -8.03
N VAL A 290 -17.26 12.46 -7.00
CA VAL A 290 -17.94 13.76 -7.07
C VAL A 290 -16.93 14.90 -7.25
N PHE A 291 -15.83 14.87 -6.49
CA PHE A 291 -14.77 15.86 -6.63
C PHE A 291 -14.08 15.77 -8.00
N GLY A 292 -13.82 14.56 -8.51
CA GLY A 292 -13.29 14.31 -9.86
C GLY A 292 -14.24 14.80 -10.96
N TYR A 293 -15.54 14.67 -10.76
CA TYR A 293 -16.55 15.21 -11.68
C TYR A 293 -16.47 16.75 -11.76
N TYR A 294 -16.41 17.43 -10.60
CA TYR A 294 -16.13 18.87 -10.54
C TYR A 294 -14.86 19.23 -11.32
N MET A 295 -13.73 18.55 -11.02
CA MET A 295 -12.46 18.84 -11.69
C MET A 295 -12.51 18.68 -13.22
N THR A 296 -13.24 17.66 -13.68
CA THR A 296 -13.44 17.41 -15.11
C THR A 296 -14.24 18.53 -15.78
N LEU A 297 -15.29 19.02 -15.12
CA LEU A 297 -16.11 20.13 -15.63
C LEU A 297 -15.31 21.42 -15.79
N VAL A 298 -14.45 21.73 -14.84
CA VAL A 298 -13.58 22.92 -14.88
C VAL A 298 -12.25 22.68 -15.60
N ARG A 299 -12.07 21.51 -16.20
CA ARG A 299 -10.88 21.14 -17.00
C ARG A 299 -9.55 21.25 -16.23
N ILE A 300 -9.58 20.97 -14.91
CA ILE A 300 -8.37 20.99 -14.08
C ILE A 300 -7.30 20.00 -14.58
N PRO A 301 -7.62 18.74 -14.98
CA PRO A 301 -6.63 17.84 -15.54
C PRO A 301 -5.88 18.42 -16.73
N GLN A 302 -6.60 19.04 -17.67
CA GLN A 302 -6.01 19.70 -18.85
C GLN A 302 -5.14 20.89 -18.48
N PHE A 303 -5.57 21.68 -17.49
CA PHE A 303 -4.75 22.78 -16.97
C PHE A 303 -3.43 22.27 -16.35
N ILE A 304 -3.49 21.20 -15.56
CA ILE A 304 -2.30 20.56 -14.99
C ILE A 304 -1.40 20.00 -16.09
N THR A 305 -1.96 19.28 -17.06
CA THR A 305 -1.21 18.71 -18.19
C THR A 305 -0.49 19.81 -18.97
N ASN A 306 -1.22 20.87 -19.38
CA ASN A 306 -0.62 21.99 -20.11
C ASN A 306 0.47 22.71 -19.29
N SER A 307 0.25 22.88 -17.99
CA SER A 307 1.24 23.50 -17.10
C SER A 307 2.51 22.66 -16.99
N LEU A 308 2.36 21.33 -16.90
CA LEU A 308 3.48 20.39 -16.85
C LEU A 308 4.23 20.33 -18.20
N MET A 309 3.50 20.31 -19.33
CA MET A 309 4.11 20.33 -20.66
C MET A 309 4.82 21.65 -20.97
N ASN A 310 4.28 22.79 -20.51
CA ASN A 310 4.97 24.08 -20.61
C ASN A 310 6.22 24.17 -19.72
N PHE A 311 6.28 23.37 -18.66
CA PHE A 311 7.46 23.35 -17.77
C PHE A 311 8.62 22.56 -18.39
N THR A 312 8.34 21.40 -19.03
CA THR A 312 9.36 20.56 -19.66
C THR A 312 8.77 19.55 -20.64
N ASP A 313 9.43 19.40 -21.78
CA ASP A 313 9.14 18.33 -22.75
C ASP A 313 9.85 17.01 -22.40
N ASN A 314 10.70 17.03 -21.38
CA ASN A 314 11.46 15.85 -20.98
C ASN A 314 10.66 14.98 -19.99
N LYS A 315 10.22 13.80 -20.45
CA LYS A 315 9.49 12.79 -19.68
C LYS A 315 10.16 12.48 -18.32
N LEU A 316 11.50 12.39 -18.28
CA LEU A 316 12.24 12.02 -17.07
C LEU A 316 12.21 13.15 -16.03
N VAL A 317 12.37 14.40 -16.47
CA VAL A 317 12.27 15.56 -15.58
C VAL A 317 10.84 15.69 -15.03
N LEU A 318 9.85 15.46 -15.86
CA LEU A 318 8.46 15.48 -15.41
C LEU A 318 8.17 14.43 -14.34
N LEU A 319 8.59 13.17 -14.57
CA LEU A 319 8.42 12.10 -13.58
C LEU A 319 9.12 12.45 -12.27
N MET A 320 10.27 13.15 -12.31
CA MET A 320 10.95 13.62 -11.10
C MET A 320 10.13 14.68 -10.35
N VAL A 321 9.55 15.65 -11.06
CA VAL A 321 8.65 16.66 -10.48
C VAL A 321 7.45 16.00 -9.81
N ILE A 322 6.83 15.04 -10.52
CA ILE A 322 5.69 14.27 -9.96
C ILE A 322 6.14 13.47 -8.73
N ASN A 323 7.31 12.84 -8.76
CA ASN A 323 7.84 12.10 -7.60
C ASN A 323 7.99 13.01 -6.38
N VAL A 324 8.57 14.20 -6.54
CA VAL A 324 8.72 15.16 -5.43
C VAL A 324 7.36 15.60 -4.90
N LEU A 325 6.40 15.86 -5.79
CA LEU A 325 5.03 16.21 -5.41
C LEU A 325 4.36 15.08 -4.62
N LEU A 326 4.44 13.85 -5.12
CA LEU A 326 3.83 12.67 -4.48
C LEU A 326 4.48 12.37 -3.13
N LEU A 327 5.81 12.48 -3.02
CA LEU A 327 6.52 12.33 -1.73
C LEU A 327 6.02 13.37 -0.73
N PHE A 328 5.95 14.63 -1.15
CA PHE A 328 5.48 15.71 -0.29
C PHE A 328 4.04 15.47 0.17
N ILE A 329 3.13 15.12 -0.72
CA ILE A 329 1.73 14.85 -0.37
C ILE A 329 1.61 13.60 0.50
N GLY A 330 2.37 12.54 0.20
CA GLY A 330 2.39 11.31 0.98
C GLY A 330 2.86 11.47 2.42
N MET A 331 3.59 12.55 2.75
CA MET A 331 3.93 12.87 4.14
C MET A 331 2.70 13.27 4.97
N PHE A 332 1.67 13.85 4.34
CA PHE A 332 0.52 14.43 5.02
C PHE A 332 -0.75 13.59 4.89
N ILE A 333 -0.89 12.86 3.79
CA ILE A 333 -2.11 12.14 3.44
C ILE A 333 -1.82 10.64 3.42
N GLU A 334 -2.73 9.85 3.97
CA GLU A 334 -2.67 8.39 3.94
C GLU A 334 -2.71 7.89 2.48
N GLY A 335 -1.97 6.80 2.20
CA GLY A 335 -1.69 6.34 0.84
C GLY A 335 -2.91 6.08 -0.03
N GLY A 336 -3.92 5.40 0.49
CA GLY A 336 -5.15 5.12 -0.26
C GLY A 336 -5.92 6.38 -0.63
N ALA A 337 -5.98 7.34 0.29
CA ALA A 337 -6.63 8.61 0.07
C ALA A 337 -5.89 9.51 -0.92
N ALA A 338 -4.56 9.61 -0.80
CA ALA A 338 -3.72 10.33 -1.75
C ALA A 338 -3.89 9.77 -3.18
N LEU A 339 -3.96 8.44 -3.29
CA LEU A 339 -4.18 7.76 -4.57
C LEU A 339 -5.53 8.13 -5.19
N VAL A 340 -6.61 8.05 -4.43
CA VAL A 340 -7.97 8.35 -4.92
C VAL A 340 -8.11 9.81 -5.37
N ILE A 341 -7.40 10.75 -4.72
CA ILE A 341 -7.42 12.17 -5.06
C ILE A 341 -6.55 12.48 -6.29
N LEU A 342 -5.33 11.96 -6.31
CA LEU A 342 -4.32 12.41 -7.27
C LEU A 342 -4.26 11.54 -8.53
N ALA A 343 -4.62 10.26 -8.47
CA ALA A 343 -4.57 9.42 -9.65
C ALA A 343 -5.49 9.92 -10.78
N PRO A 344 -6.73 10.36 -10.53
CA PRO A 344 -7.57 10.92 -11.60
C PRO A 344 -7.00 12.20 -12.25
N LEU A 345 -6.16 12.94 -11.52
CA LEU A 345 -5.50 14.15 -12.01
C LEU A 345 -4.24 13.85 -12.82
N LEU A 346 -3.42 12.94 -12.31
CA LEU A 346 -2.08 12.70 -12.87
C LEU A 346 -2.09 11.64 -13.98
N VAL A 347 -2.96 10.64 -13.93
CA VAL A 347 -3.01 9.56 -14.93
C VAL A 347 -3.28 10.10 -16.35
N PRO A 348 -4.24 11.01 -16.59
CA PRO A 348 -4.42 11.60 -17.92
C PRO A 348 -3.17 12.33 -18.40
N ALA A 349 -2.56 13.16 -17.53
CA ALA A 349 -1.37 13.92 -17.85
C ALA A 349 -0.18 13.05 -18.25
N VAL A 350 0.09 11.98 -17.49
CA VAL A 350 1.22 11.09 -17.79
C VAL A 350 0.97 10.24 -19.03
N ARG A 351 -0.29 9.91 -19.35
CA ARG A 351 -0.64 9.23 -20.61
C ARG A 351 -0.34 10.09 -21.83
N GLU A 352 -0.70 11.38 -21.80
CA GLU A 352 -0.42 12.32 -22.91
C GLU A 352 1.09 12.46 -23.15
N LEU A 353 1.91 12.29 -22.11
CA LEU A 353 3.37 12.30 -22.19
C LEU A 353 3.99 10.95 -22.56
N GLY A 354 3.16 9.97 -22.94
CA GLY A 354 3.61 8.65 -23.36
C GLY A 354 4.20 7.78 -22.24
N VAL A 355 3.79 8.03 -20.97
CA VAL A 355 4.11 7.13 -19.85
C VAL A 355 3.04 6.04 -19.79
N ASP A 356 3.47 4.78 -19.71
CA ASP A 356 2.54 3.67 -19.50
C ASP A 356 1.83 3.83 -18.14
N PRO A 357 0.47 3.81 -18.10
CA PRO A 357 -0.28 3.92 -16.85
C PRO A 357 0.03 2.82 -15.84
N LEU A 358 0.39 1.62 -16.28
CA LEU A 358 0.80 0.53 -15.41
C LEU A 358 2.13 0.85 -14.71
N HIS A 359 3.11 1.36 -15.47
CA HIS A 359 4.39 1.82 -14.95
C HIS A 359 4.18 2.98 -13.97
N PHE A 360 3.37 3.97 -14.34
CA PHE A 360 3.07 5.10 -13.46
C PHE A 360 2.38 4.66 -12.16
N GLY A 361 1.52 3.64 -12.22
CA GLY A 361 0.88 3.07 -11.03
C GLY A 361 1.87 2.53 -10.01
N VAL A 362 2.88 1.84 -10.48
CA VAL A 362 3.98 1.35 -9.63
C VAL A 362 4.74 2.51 -9.01
N ILE A 363 5.15 3.51 -9.81
CA ILE A 363 5.84 4.71 -9.33
C ILE A 363 5.01 5.42 -8.26
N PHE A 364 3.73 5.61 -8.52
CA PHE A 364 2.79 6.29 -7.64
C PHE A 364 2.68 5.59 -6.27
N ILE A 365 2.45 4.27 -6.28
CA ILE A 365 2.24 3.51 -5.03
C ILE A 365 3.52 3.46 -4.21
N VAL A 366 4.67 3.15 -4.83
CA VAL A 366 5.98 3.15 -4.13
C VAL A 366 6.26 4.52 -3.50
N ASN A 367 6.01 5.59 -4.26
CA ASN A 367 6.25 6.96 -3.84
C ASN A 367 5.43 7.34 -2.58
N ILE A 368 4.13 7.09 -2.61
CA ILE A 368 3.25 7.40 -1.48
C ILE A 368 3.59 6.55 -0.25
N MET A 369 3.99 5.31 -0.43
CA MET A 369 4.44 4.48 0.70
C MET A 369 5.69 5.05 1.35
N ILE A 370 6.65 5.55 0.58
CA ILE A 370 7.81 6.26 1.12
C ILE A 370 7.39 7.56 1.80
N GLY A 371 6.47 8.31 1.22
CA GLY A 371 5.89 9.52 1.83
C GLY A 371 5.30 9.23 3.21
N GLY A 372 4.51 8.17 3.35
CA GLY A 372 3.90 7.76 4.62
C GLY A 372 4.88 7.31 5.71
N LEU A 373 6.14 7.08 5.36
CA LEU A 373 7.26 6.82 6.28
C LEU A 373 8.03 8.10 6.63
N THR A 374 7.95 9.11 5.76
CA THR A 374 8.84 10.29 5.80
C THR A 374 8.33 11.36 6.77
N PRO A 375 9.21 11.93 7.63
CA PRO A 375 8.86 13.06 8.47
C PRO A 375 8.41 14.27 7.63
N PRO A 376 7.52 15.17 8.14
CA PRO A 376 7.14 15.30 9.54
C PRO A 376 5.88 14.55 9.98
N PHE A 377 5.02 14.08 9.05
CA PHE A 377 3.68 13.56 9.38
C PHE A 377 3.43 12.11 8.89
N GLY A 378 4.46 11.36 8.55
CA GLY A 378 4.31 10.00 8.04
C GLY A 378 3.41 9.11 8.91
N SER A 379 2.33 8.60 8.35
CA SER A 379 1.32 7.81 9.09
C SER A 379 1.89 6.56 9.74
N MET A 380 2.79 5.85 9.05
CA MET A 380 3.47 4.66 9.58
C MET A 380 4.41 5.02 10.73
N MET A 381 5.12 6.15 10.62
CA MET A 381 5.97 6.66 11.69
C MET A 381 5.18 6.91 12.97
N PHE A 382 4.05 7.62 12.88
CA PHE A 382 3.19 7.88 14.05
C PHE A 382 2.60 6.61 14.63
N THR A 383 2.14 5.68 13.78
CA THR A 383 1.59 4.39 14.21
C THR A 383 2.60 3.62 15.05
N VAL A 384 3.82 3.44 14.53
CA VAL A 384 4.86 2.66 15.24
C VAL A 384 5.34 3.40 16.49
N CYS A 385 5.62 4.70 16.40
CA CYS A 385 6.09 5.49 17.54
C CYS A 385 5.08 5.50 18.68
N SER A 386 3.78 5.58 18.38
CA SER A 386 2.71 5.52 19.38
C SER A 386 2.64 4.16 20.09
N ILE A 387 2.74 3.06 19.35
CA ILE A 387 2.64 1.70 19.90
C ILE A 387 3.89 1.33 20.69
N VAL A 388 5.05 1.64 20.14
CA VAL A 388 6.34 1.29 20.74
C VAL A 388 6.73 2.27 21.85
N GLY A 389 6.22 3.52 21.82
CA GLY A 389 6.56 4.57 22.77
C GLY A 389 7.98 5.11 22.56
N VAL A 390 8.33 5.43 21.30
CA VAL A 390 9.59 6.05 20.89
C VAL A 390 9.35 7.53 20.58
N ARG A 391 10.28 8.41 20.96
CA ARG A 391 10.23 9.83 20.60
C ARG A 391 10.48 10.01 19.11
N LEU A 392 9.73 10.90 18.47
CA LEU A 392 9.83 11.14 17.02
C LEU A 392 11.24 11.54 16.58
N GLU A 393 11.93 12.38 17.35
CA GLU A 393 13.28 12.83 17.01
C GLU A 393 14.30 11.67 17.00
N ALA A 394 14.13 10.71 17.90
CA ALA A 394 14.98 9.53 17.98
C ALA A 394 14.66 8.55 16.84
N PHE A 395 13.39 8.37 16.52
CA PHE A 395 12.95 7.59 15.37
C PHE A 395 13.50 8.17 14.05
N ILE A 396 13.38 9.48 13.84
CA ILE A 396 13.81 10.15 12.62
C ILE A 396 15.30 9.90 12.34
N LYS A 397 16.14 9.89 13.35
CA LYS A 397 17.57 9.58 13.19
C LYS A 397 17.83 8.16 12.69
N GLU A 398 16.99 7.22 13.10
CA GLU A 398 17.14 5.80 12.75
C GLU A 398 16.50 5.45 11.39
N VAL A 399 15.46 6.16 10.97
CA VAL A 399 14.72 5.84 9.76
C VAL A 399 15.39 6.34 8.47
N TRP A 400 16.24 7.36 8.53
CA TRP A 400 16.87 7.96 7.34
C TRP A 400 17.60 6.98 6.43
N PRO A 401 18.43 6.03 6.92
CA PRO A 401 19.09 5.06 6.04
C PRO A 401 18.09 4.22 5.23
N PHE A 402 16.93 3.90 5.82
CA PHE A 402 15.86 3.15 5.16
C PHE A 402 15.15 4.01 4.12
N ILE A 403 14.84 5.27 4.42
CA ILE A 403 14.26 6.21 3.45
C ILE A 403 15.18 6.37 2.24
N VAL A 404 16.49 6.55 2.46
CA VAL A 404 17.47 6.67 1.37
C VAL A 404 17.49 5.41 0.51
N ALA A 405 17.47 4.22 1.12
CA ALA A 405 17.44 2.96 0.38
C ALA A 405 16.18 2.83 -0.47
N LEU A 406 15.01 3.21 0.07
CA LEU A 406 13.74 3.18 -0.64
C LEU A 406 13.68 4.25 -1.75
N LEU A 407 14.25 5.43 -1.55
CA LEU A 407 14.37 6.46 -2.59
C LEU A 407 15.24 5.99 -3.76
N ILE A 408 16.31 5.23 -3.51
CA ILE A 408 17.10 4.61 -4.58
C ILE A 408 16.24 3.64 -5.40
N VAL A 409 15.41 2.82 -4.74
CA VAL A 409 14.48 1.93 -5.43
C VAL A 409 13.44 2.73 -6.22
N LEU A 410 12.90 3.80 -5.67
CA LEU A 410 11.96 4.69 -6.37
C LEU A 410 12.58 5.26 -7.64
N LEU A 411 13.81 5.75 -7.57
CA LEU A 411 14.53 6.26 -8.76
C LEU A 411 14.77 5.16 -9.80
N LEU A 412 15.17 3.97 -9.37
CA LEU A 412 15.34 2.81 -10.27
C LEU A 412 14.03 2.47 -10.98
N VAL A 413 12.93 2.40 -10.25
CA VAL A 413 11.60 2.09 -10.80
C VAL A 413 11.12 3.21 -11.70
N THR A 414 11.36 4.48 -11.34
CA THR A 414 10.94 5.65 -12.15
C THR A 414 11.65 5.72 -13.50
N TYR A 415 12.96 5.52 -13.50
CA TYR A 415 13.78 5.72 -14.69
C TYR A 415 13.99 4.47 -15.54
N SER A 416 13.61 3.30 -15.02
CA SER A 416 13.72 2.04 -15.75
C SER A 416 12.38 1.30 -15.79
N GLU A 417 11.60 1.60 -16.83
CA GLU A 417 10.33 0.92 -17.11
C GLU A 417 10.53 -0.60 -17.25
N SER A 418 11.63 -1.01 -17.89
CA SER A 418 11.98 -2.43 -18.06
C SER A 418 12.21 -3.15 -16.73
N ILE A 419 12.78 -2.47 -15.73
CA ILE A 419 12.93 -3.01 -14.37
C ILE A 419 11.59 -3.00 -13.67
N ALA A 420 10.86 -1.89 -13.70
CA ALA A 420 9.56 -1.75 -13.03
C ALA A 420 8.57 -2.80 -13.52
N LEU A 421 8.49 -2.99 -14.83
CA LEU A 421 7.56 -3.92 -15.48
C LEU A 421 8.21 -5.26 -15.87
N PHE A 422 9.30 -5.66 -15.22
CA PHE A 422 10.02 -6.91 -15.54
C PHE A 422 9.10 -8.13 -15.47
N ILE A 423 8.37 -8.29 -14.37
CA ILE A 423 7.44 -9.42 -14.18
C ILE A 423 6.25 -9.34 -15.15
N PRO A 424 5.52 -8.22 -15.30
CA PRO A 424 4.53 -8.10 -16.36
C PRO A 424 5.06 -8.46 -17.74
N ASN A 425 6.21 -7.93 -18.13
CA ASN A 425 6.79 -8.19 -19.44
C ASN A 425 7.18 -9.66 -19.69
N LEU A 426 7.57 -10.38 -18.62
CA LEU A 426 7.86 -11.82 -18.69
C LEU A 426 6.60 -12.65 -18.88
N PHE A 427 5.51 -12.20 -18.34
CA PHE A 427 4.28 -12.96 -18.26
C PHE A 427 3.17 -12.48 -19.20
N LEU A 428 3.17 -11.25 -19.70
CA LEU A 428 2.16 -10.68 -20.61
C LEU A 428 2.60 -10.76 -22.08
N LYS A 429 3.79 -11.23 -22.35
CA LYS A 429 4.24 -11.65 -23.68
C LYS A 429 3.97 -13.14 -23.84
#